data_ca573f0b59225f94bf9252b798c60129
#
_entry.id   ca573f0b59225f94bf9252b798c60129
#
_cell.length_a   1.000
_cell.length_b   1.000
_cell.length_c   1.000
_cell.angle_alpha   90.00
_cell.angle_beta   90.00
_cell.angle_gamma   90.00
#
_symmetry.space_group_name_H-M   'P 1'
#
loop_
_entity.id
_entity.type
_entity.pdbx_description
1 polymer ?
#
loop_
_entity_poly.entity_id
_entity_poly.type
_entity_poly.pdbx_seq_one_letter_code
_entity_poly.pdbx_strand_id
1 'polypeptide(L)'
;WKGWWRYTDLGDALAILKAIAMGSVVFVACMRFVLGDLAFPRTIYVLEPLLSALFLGGARVFSRVLAESLRSESNFCREVIVIGAGAAAEKTLREIAHPGSGCRAIACLDDDPSRIGMKIHGIPVLGTVDDLPHIAARFKVSEVLIAVPSASTDQMRRFVAICGQANVQFRLAPTLL
;
A
#
# COMPACT_ATOMS: atom_id res chain seq x y z
N TRP A 1 15.57 -2.89 1.02
CA TRP A 1 15.42 -4.35 0.80
C TRP A 1 15.50 -5.19 2.08
N LYS A 2 15.40 -4.62 3.31
CA LYS A 2 15.58 -5.37 4.58
C LYS A 2 14.33 -5.41 5.48
N GLY A 3 13.13 -5.06 5.01
CA GLY A 3 11.94 -4.95 5.89
C GLY A 3 10.83 -5.98 5.67
N TRP A 4 10.79 -6.67 4.54
CA TRP A 4 9.60 -7.44 4.14
C TRP A 4 9.51 -8.85 4.76
N TRP A 5 10.63 -9.48 5.10
CA TRP A 5 10.67 -10.86 5.60
C TRP A 5 10.28 -11.03 7.08
N ARG A 6 9.97 -9.94 7.77
CA ARG A 6 9.80 -9.90 9.23
C ARG A 6 8.38 -10.13 9.74
N TYR A 7 7.40 -10.34 8.82
CA TYR A 7 5.99 -10.56 9.16
C TYR A 7 5.42 -11.90 8.69
N THR A 8 6.25 -12.88 8.38
CA THR A 8 5.81 -14.27 8.43
C THR A 8 5.80 -14.67 9.91
N ASP A 9 4.63 -14.52 10.51
CA ASP A 9 4.44 -14.86 11.91
C ASP A 9 4.72 -16.36 12.05
N LEU A 10 5.74 -16.72 12.85
CA LEU A 10 6.04 -18.10 13.24
C LEU A 10 4.78 -18.80 13.78
N GLY A 11 3.84 -18.02 14.34
CA GLY A 11 2.52 -18.47 14.76
C GLY A 11 1.67 -19.04 13.64
N ASP A 12 1.70 -18.43 12.45
CA ASP A 12 0.94 -18.90 11.28
C ASP A 12 1.48 -20.24 10.75
N ALA A 13 2.81 -20.37 10.68
CA ALA A 13 3.45 -21.63 10.28
C ALA A 13 3.17 -22.75 11.28
N LEU A 14 3.22 -22.47 12.57
CA LEU A 14 2.87 -23.41 13.63
C LEU A 14 1.39 -23.79 13.62
N ALA A 15 0.49 -22.85 13.30
CA ALA A 15 -0.94 -23.14 13.17
C ALA A 15 -1.22 -24.11 12.00
N ILE A 16 -0.58 -23.90 10.86
CA ILE A 16 -0.68 -24.79 9.69
C ILE A 16 -0.13 -26.19 10.04
N LEU A 17 1.03 -26.26 10.69
CA LEU A 17 1.63 -27.53 11.10
C LEU A 17 0.73 -28.31 12.08
N LYS A 18 0.14 -27.62 13.06
CA LYS A 18 -0.84 -28.21 13.99
C LYS A 18 -2.10 -28.71 13.27
N ALA A 19 -2.62 -27.92 12.30
CA ALA A 19 -3.79 -28.30 11.52
C ALA A 19 -3.52 -29.56 10.68
N ILE A 20 -2.34 -29.66 10.03
CA ILE A 20 -1.92 -30.83 9.28
C ILE A 20 -1.81 -32.05 10.20
N ALA A 21 -1.10 -31.92 11.33
CA ALA A 21 -0.92 -33.01 12.29
C ALA A 21 -2.27 -33.51 12.82
N MET A 22 -3.18 -32.60 13.17
CA MET A 22 -4.49 -32.97 13.69
C MET A 22 -5.36 -33.61 12.60
N GLY A 23 -5.33 -33.09 11.36
CA GLY A 23 -6.01 -33.67 10.20
C GLY A 23 -5.52 -35.06 9.88
N SER A 24 -4.21 -35.31 9.88
CA SER A 24 -3.62 -36.63 9.65
C SER A 24 -3.99 -37.62 10.73
N VAL A 25 -4.03 -37.22 12.01
CA VAL A 25 -4.49 -38.11 13.11
C VAL A 25 -5.95 -38.49 12.92
N VAL A 26 -6.82 -37.52 12.62
CA VAL A 26 -8.26 -37.78 12.36
C VAL A 26 -8.45 -38.69 11.15
N PHE A 27 -7.67 -38.44 10.07
CA PHE A 27 -7.71 -39.26 8.86
C PHE A 27 -7.36 -40.74 9.15
N VAL A 28 -6.24 -40.94 9.87
CA VAL A 28 -5.81 -42.30 10.27
C VAL A 28 -6.84 -42.98 11.16
N ALA A 29 -7.40 -42.26 12.14
CA ALA A 29 -8.45 -42.79 13.02
C ALA A 29 -9.72 -43.15 12.23
N CYS A 30 -10.15 -42.29 11.32
CA CYS A 30 -11.32 -42.54 10.48
C CYS A 30 -11.11 -43.76 9.56
N MET A 31 -9.93 -43.84 8.94
CA MET A 31 -9.58 -44.99 8.09
C MET A 31 -9.58 -46.32 8.89
N ARG A 32 -9.03 -46.34 10.11
CA ARG A 32 -9.06 -47.48 10.99
C ARG A 32 -10.47 -47.88 11.42
N PHE A 33 -11.31 -46.88 11.70
CA PHE A 33 -12.67 -47.11 12.19
C PHE A 33 -13.63 -47.58 11.08
N VAL A 34 -13.52 -47.00 9.86
CA VAL A 34 -14.46 -47.25 8.75
C VAL A 34 -14.06 -48.47 7.92
N LEU A 35 -12.79 -48.70 7.68
CA LEU A 35 -12.28 -49.70 6.73
C LEU A 35 -11.64 -50.92 7.43
N GLY A 36 -11.46 -50.88 8.75
CA GLY A 36 -10.91 -51.99 9.53
C GLY A 36 -9.46 -52.32 9.13
N ASP A 37 -9.08 -53.60 9.32
CA ASP A 37 -7.72 -54.10 9.03
C ASP A 37 -7.45 -54.41 7.54
N LEU A 38 -8.16 -53.78 6.60
CA LEU A 38 -7.79 -53.85 5.20
C LEU A 38 -6.38 -53.26 5.03
N ALA A 39 -5.48 -54.11 4.54
CA ALA A 39 -4.06 -53.79 4.40
C ALA A 39 -3.86 -52.66 3.33
N PHE A 40 -3.99 -51.41 3.76
CA PHE A 40 -3.67 -50.28 2.90
C PHE A 40 -2.13 -50.15 2.75
N PRO A 41 -1.67 -49.80 1.54
CA PRO A 41 -0.27 -49.51 1.33
C PRO A 41 0.24 -48.41 2.30
N ARG A 42 1.33 -48.66 2.98
CA ARG A 42 1.94 -47.70 3.95
C ARG A 42 2.27 -46.34 3.36
N THR A 43 2.36 -46.29 2.05
CA THR A 43 2.56 -45.05 1.28
C THR A 43 1.45 -44.01 1.44
N ILE A 44 0.21 -44.42 1.74
CA ILE A 44 -0.91 -43.51 1.94
C ILE A 44 -0.71 -42.63 3.18
N TYR A 45 -0.16 -43.20 4.26
CA TYR A 45 0.11 -42.46 5.50
C TYR A 45 1.23 -41.40 5.37
N VAL A 46 2.10 -41.53 4.36
CA VAL A 46 3.13 -40.53 4.04
C VAL A 46 2.62 -39.51 3.02
N LEU A 47 1.84 -39.99 2.06
CA LEU A 47 1.36 -39.15 0.96
C LEU A 47 0.29 -38.15 1.41
N GLU A 48 -0.59 -38.52 2.35
CA GLU A 48 -1.65 -37.68 2.89
C GLU A 48 -1.12 -36.40 3.55
N PRO A 49 -0.23 -36.44 4.55
CA PRO A 49 0.29 -35.23 5.17
C PRO A 49 1.10 -34.38 4.20
N LEU A 50 1.78 -34.99 3.22
CA LEU A 50 2.52 -34.27 2.19
C LEU A 50 1.58 -33.49 1.27
N LEU A 51 0.50 -34.12 0.80
CA LEU A 51 -0.52 -33.45 -0.03
C LEU A 51 -1.27 -32.38 0.77
N SER A 52 -1.60 -32.64 2.01
CA SER A 52 -2.24 -31.67 2.92
C SER A 52 -1.34 -30.45 3.13
N ALA A 53 -0.05 -30.64 3.35
CA ALA A 53 0.92 -29.56 3.47
C ALA A 53 1.04 -28.75 2.17
N LEU A 54 1.10 -29.42 1.04
CA LEU A 54 1.17 -28.77 -0.27
C LEU A 54 -0.10 -27.95 -0.57
N PHE A 55 -1.27 -28.52 -0.28
CA PHE A 55 -2.54 -27.86 -0.54
C PHE A 55 -2.78 -26.67 0.40
N LEU A 56 -2.60 -26.85 1.71
CA LEU A 56 -2.79 -25.77 2.70
C LEU A 56 -1.73 -24.67 2.54
N GLY A 57 -0.48 -25.05 2.33
CA GLY A 57 0.60 -24.11 2.07
C GLY A 57 0.39 -23.36 0.75
N GLY A 58 0.04 -24.06 -0.30
CA GLY A 58 -0.26 -23.49 -1.61
C GLY A 58 -1.48 -22.55 -1.57
N ALA A 59 -2.57 -22.95 -0.91
CA ALA A 59 -3.75 -22.12 -0.73
C ALA A 59 -3.43 -20.82 0.04
N ARG A 60 -2.57 -20.90 1.07
CA ARG A 60 -2.14 -19.72 1.83
C ARG A 60 -1.30 -18.75 0.99
N VAL A 61 -0.33 -19.28 0.24
CA VAL A 61 0.47 -18.45 -0.67
C VAL A 61 -0.42 -17.83 -1.75
N PHE A 62 -1.30 -18.62 -2.35
CA PHE A 62 -2.23 -18.17 -3.37
C PHE A 62 -3.17 -17.08 -2.84
N SER A 63 -3.79 -17.26 -1.68
CA SER A 63 -4.66 -16.26 -1.06
C SER A 63 -3.92 -14.96 -0.75
N ARG A 64 -2.65 -15.05 -0.33
CA ARG A 64 -1.81 -13.89 -0.06
C ARG A 64 -1.47 -13.14 -1.36
N VAL A 65 -1.03 -13.85 -2.39
CA VAL A 65 -0.72 -13.26 -3.70
C VAL A 65 -1.97 -12.64 -4.33
N LEU A 66 -3.10 -13.33 -4.23
CA LEU A 66 -4.38 -12.82 -4.73
C LEU A 66 -4.83 -11.57 -3.95
N ALA A 67 -4.74 -11.58 -2.62
CA ALA A 67 -5.06 -10.42 -1.80
C ALA A 67 -4.14 -9.23 -2.09
N GLU A 68 -2.87 -9.47 -2.40
CA GLU A 68 -1.91 -8.43 -2.77
C GLU A 68 -2.19 -7.89 -4.18
N SER A 69 -2.53 -8.76 -5.14
CA SER A 69 -2.95 -8.36 -6.50
C SER A 69 -4.26 -7.57 -6.48
N LEU A 70 -5.26 -8.01 -5.72
CA LEU A 70 -6.54 -7.30 -5.59
C LEU A 70 -6.38 -5.96 -4.84
N ARG A 71 -5.47 -5.88 -3.86
CA ARG A 71 -5.10 -4.60 -3.22
C ARG A 71 -4.40 -3.65 -4.20
N SER A 72 -3.59 -4.17 -5.09
CA SER A 72 -2.92 -3.36 -6.13
C SER A 72 -3.92 -2.79 -7.13
N GLU A 73 -5.00 -3.51 -7.46
CA GLU A 73 -6.06 -3.00 -8.35
C GLU A 73 -7.06 -2.09 -7.64
N SER A 74 -7.31 -2.28 -6.34
CA SER A 74 -8.20 -1.39 -5.56
C SER A 74 -7.49 -0.17 -4.98
N ASN A 75 -6.18 -0.02 -5.15
CA ASN A 75 -5.51 1.25 -4.99
C ASN A 75 -5.95 2.17 -6.15
N PHE A 76 -7.15 2.75 -6.01
CA PHE A 76 -7.46 4.05 -6.58
C PHE A 76 -6.31 4.96 -6.16
N CYS A 77 -5.32 5.06 -7.02
CA CYS A 77 -4.18 5.94 -6.82
C CYS A 77 -4.79 7.35 -6.79
N ARG A 78 -5.00 7.89 -5.60
CA ARG A 78 -5.58 9.22 -5.43
C ARG A 78 -4.62 10.20 -6.09
N GLU A 79 -5.12 10.88 -7.10
CA GLU A 79 -4.37 11.95 -7.72
C GLU A 79 -4.30 13.12 -6.76
N VAL A 80 -3.09 13.58 -6.48
CA VAL A 80 -2.83 14.65 -5.53
C VAL A 80 -2.01 15.76 -6.18
N ILE A 81 -2.24 17.00 -5.75
CA ILE A 81 -1.39 18.14 -6.04
C ILE A 81 -0.53 18.40 -4.81
N VAL A 82 0.75 18.71 -5.02
CA VAL A 82 1.68 19.04 -3.93
C VAL A 82 1.91 20.55 -3.91
N ILE A 83 1.66 21.20 -2.77
CA ILE A 83 2.03 22.58 -2.54
C ILE A 83 3.46 22.60 -2.01
N GLY A 84 4.32 23.32 -2.72
CA GLY A 84 5.76 23.42 -2.52
C GLY A 84 6.55 22.67 -3.60
N ALA A 85 7.72 23.21 -3.93
CA ALA A 85 8.68 22.62 -4.86
C ALA A 85 10.12 22.64 -4.29
N GLY A 86 10.26 22.74 -2.98
CA GLY A 86 11.54 22.68 -2.27
C GLY A 86 11.91 21.25 -1.83
N ALA A 87 12.94 21.15 -0.99
CA ALA A 87 13.47 19.87 -0.51
C ALA A 87 12.42 19.01 0.22
N ALA A 88 11.48 19.61 0.93
CA ALA A 88 10.39 18.88 1.59
C ALA A 88 9.41 18.26 0.56
N ALA A 89 9.06 19.02 -0.48
CA ALA A 89 8.24 18.52 -1.57
C ALA A 89 8.93 17.39 -2.32
N GLU A 90 10.23 17.52 -2.59
CA GLU A 90 11.03 16.45 -3.21
C GLU A 90 10.98 15.15 -2.41
N LYS A 91 11.15 15.24 -1.08
CA LYS A 91 11.06 14.08 -0.18
C LYS A 91 9.65 13.46 -0.21
N THR A 92 8.62 14.30 -0.14
CA THR A 92 7.22 13.85 -0.22
C THR A 92 6.91 13.16 -1.54
N LEU A 93 7.38 13.72 -2.67
CA LEU A 93 7.21 13.13 -3.99
C LEU A 93 7.89 11.76 -4.10
N ARG A 94 9.08 11.62 -3.50
CA ARG A 94 9.80 10.34 -3.44
C ARG A 94 9.03 9.29 -2.62
N GLU A 95 8.44 9.69 -1.49
CA GLU A 95 7.61 8.81 -0.67
C GLU A 95 6.32 8.39 -1.41
N ILE A 96 5.67 9.32 -2.10
CA ILE A 96 4.48 9.05 -2.91
C ILE A 96 4.78 8.13 -4.10
N ALA A 97 5.97 8.22 -4.67
CA ALA A 97 6.40 7.38 -5.79
C ALA A 97 6.59 5.90 -5.40
N HIS A 98 6.65 5.57 -4.10
CA HIS A 98 6.78 4.18 -3.68
C HIS A 98 5.47 3.38 -3.91
N PRO A 99 5.58 2.15 -4.43
CA PRO A 99 4.44 1.25 -4.55
C PRO A 99 3.78 1.04 -3.17
N GLY A 100 2.47 1.31 -3.07
CA GLY A 100 1.73 1.17 -1.81
C GLY A 100 1.41 2.49 -1.09
N SER A 101 1.88 3.64 -1.59
CA SER A 101 1.50 4.96 -1.05
C SER A 101 0.01 5.27 -1.22
N GLY A 102 -0.64 4.64 -2.22
CA GLY A 102 -2.04 4.90 -2.58
C GLY A 102 -2.29 6.30 -3.18
N CYS A 103 -1.23 7.09 -3.41
CA CYS A 103 -1.30 8.44 -3.96
C CYS A 103 -0.38 8.57 -5.19
N ARG A 104 -0.80 9.41 -6.13
CA ARG A 104 -0.03 9.80 -7.31
C ARG A 104 0.00 11.31 -7.43
N ALA A 105 1.18 11.92 -7.32
CA ALA A 105 1.33 13.32 -7.58
C ALA A 105 1.22 13.58 -9.10
N ILE A 106 0.40 14.54 -9.48
CA ILE A 106 0.21 14.95 -10.88
C ILE A 106 0.83 16.30 -11.18
N ALA A 107 0.92 17.18 -10.19
CA ALA A 107 1.49 18.49 -10.31
C ALA A 107 2.03 19.01 -8.97
N CYS A 108 2.95 19.95 -9.03
CA CYS A 108 3.37 20.78 -7.91
C CYS A 108 2.97 22.23 -8.15
N LEU A 109 2.76 22.99 -7.07
CA LEU A 109 2.52 24.44 -7.08
C LEU A 109 3.50 25.10 -6.11
N ASP A 110 4.14 26.18 -6.55
CA ASP A 110 5.08 26.92 -5.70
C ASP A 110 4.98 28.42 -6.00
N ASP A 111 5.04 29.24 -4.97
CA ASP A 111 5.00 30.70 -5.10
C ASP A 111 6.31 31.28 -5.60
N ASP A 112 7.39 30.50 -5.68
CA ASP A 112 8.67 30.92 -6.23
C ASP A 112 8.65 30.86 -7.76
N PRO A 113 8.66 32.01 -8.46
CA PRO A 113 8.60 32.05 -9.92
C PRO A 113 9.74 31.29 -10.61
N SER A 114 10.89 31.16 -9.95
CA SER A 114 12.06 30.47 -10.50
C SER A 114 11.85 28.98 -10.67
N ARG A 115 10.85 28.40 -9.96
CA ARG A 115 10.53 26.97 -9.97
C ARG A 115 9.40 26.61 -10.92
N ILE A 116 8.62 27.60 -11.35
CA ILE A 116 7.50 27.36 -12.28
C ILE A 116 8.05 26.82 -13.60
N GLY A 117 7.44 25.74 -14.11
CA GLY A 117 7.87 25.06 -15.32
C GLY A 117 8.97 24.02 -15.11
N MET A 118 9.58 23.95 -13.92
CA MET A 118 10.52 22.88 -13.58
C MET A 118 9.80 21.54 -13.37
N LYS A 119 10.58 20.46 -13.37
CA LYS A 119 10.08 19.11 -13.02
C LYS A 119 10.85 18.57 -11.83
N ILE A 120 10.13 18.06 -10.83
CA ILE A 120 10.70 17.41 -9.64
C ILE A 120 10.29 15.95 -9.70
N HIS A 121 11.24 15.03 -9.81
CA HIS A 121 10.99 13.61 -10.01
C HIS A 121 9.99 13.30 -11.16
N GLY A 122 10.05 14.11 -12.22
CA GLY A 122 9.14 13.98 -13.37
C GLY A 122 7.80 14.67 -13.23
N ILE A 123 7.46 15.22 -12.04
CA ILE A 123 6.22 15.95 -11.77
C ILE A 123 6.44 17.44 -12.09
N PRO A 124 5.60 18.07 -12.96
CA PRO A 124 5.77 19.45 -13.33
C PRO A 124 5.28 20.41 -12.24
N VAL A 125 5.97 21.55 -12.09
CA VAL A 125 5.49 22.71 -11.32
C VAL A 125 4.64 23.55 -12.27
N LEU A 126 3.32 23.55 -12.11
CA LEU A 126 2.38 24.12 -13.09
C LEU A 126 2.07 25.61 -12.86
N GLY A 127 2.32 26.14 -11.67
CA GLY A 127 2.02 27.52 -11.36
C GLY A 127 2.18 27.83 -9.87
N THR A 128 1.59 28.94 -9.46
CA THR A 128 1.55 29.40 -8.08
C THR A 128 0.46 28.69 -7.27
N VAL A 129 0.46 28.88 -5.96
CA VAL A 129 -0.59 28.29 -5.09
C VAL A 129 -1.95 28.90 -5.40
N ASP A 130 -2.03 30.13 -5.88
CA ASP A 130 -3.28 30.80 -6.26
C ASP A 130 -3.96 30.15 -7.49
N ASP A 131 -3.19 29.42 -8.32
CA ASP A 131 -3.71 28.69 -9.47
C ASP A 131 -4.38 27.35 -9.07
N LEU A 132 -4.31 26.97 -7.81
CA LEU A 132 -4.85 25.69 -7.30
C LEU A 132 -6.31 25.45 -7.71
N PRO A 133 -7.27 26.39 -7.57
CA PRO A 133 -8.66 26.12 -7.91
C PRO A 133 -8.84 25.74 -9.39
N HIS A 134 -8.12 26.42 -10.27
CA HIS A 134 -8.17 26.15 -11.71
C HIS A 134 -7.54 24.80 -12.07
N ILE A 135 -6.38 24.51 -11.48
CA ILE A 135 -5.62 23.28 -11.74
C ILE A 135 -6.36 22.06 -11.14
N ALA A 136 -6.89 22.18 -9.91
CA ALA A 136 -7.66 21.12 -9.29
C ALA A 136 -8.93 20.77 -10.09
N ALA A 137 -9.65 21.78 -10.59
CA ALA A 137 -10.80 21.57 -11.45
C ALA A 137 -10.45 20.91 -12.78
N ARG A 138 -9.36 21.34 -13.42
CA ARG A 138 -8.87 20.79 -14.69
C ARG A 138 -8.50 19.33 -14.61
N PHE A 139 -7.81 18.93 -13.55
CA PHE A 139 -7.33 17.55 -13.34
C PHE A 139 -8.27 16.71 -12.46
N LYS A 140 -9.39 17.29 -12.01
CA LYS A 140 -10.38 16.64 -11.12
C LYS A 140 -9.77 16.10 -9.83
N VAL A 141 -8.80 16.82 -9.28
CA VAL A 141 -8.12 16.44 -8.04
C VAL A 141 -8.94 16.87 -6.84
N SER A 142 -9.11 15.98 -5.88
CA SER A 142 -9.84 16.24 -4.64
C SER A 142 -8.96 16.34 -3.39
N GLU A 143 -7.66 16.06 -3.51
CA GLU A 143 -6.74 16.04 -2.38
C GLU A 143 -5.43 16.77 -2.68
N VAL A 144 -4.97 17.56 -1.72
CA VAL A 144 -3.75 18.39 -1.81
C VAL A 144 -2.83 18.05 -0.64
N LEU A 145 -1.53 17.92 -0.93
CA LEU A 145 -0.49 17.74 0.09
C LEU A 145 0.31 19.02 0.25
N ILE A 146 0.33 19.58 1.45
CA ILE A 146 1.14 20.77 1.75
C ILE A 146 2.52 20.32 2.24
N ALA A 147 3.54 20.56 1.45
CA ALA A 147 4.93 20.17 1.71
C ALA A 147 5.85 21.38 1.88
N VAL A 148 5.42 22.36 2.68
CA VAL A 148 6.15 23.59 2.99
C VAL A 148 6.32 23.71 4.50
N PRO A 149 7.28 23.04 5.13
CA PRO A 149 7.47 23.06 6.59
C PRO A 149 7.91 24.43 7.12
N SER A 150 8.52 25.27 6.27
CA SER A 150 8.95 26.62 6.59
C SER A 150 7.86 27.69 6.39
N ALA A 151 6.62 27.27 6.04
CA ALA A 151 5.54 28.22 5.83
C ALA A 151 5.23 28.99 7.11
N SER A 152 5.10 30.31 6.99
CA SER A 152 4.62 31.16 8.08
C SER A 152 3.13 30.86 8.38
N THR A 153 2.66 31.28 9.55
CA THR A 153 1.26 31.13 9.92
C THR A 153 0.31 31.77 8.89
N ASP A 154 0.71 32.92 8.34
CA ASP A 154 -0.09 33.63 7.35
C ASP A 154 -0.10 32.92 5.99
N GLN A 155 1.04 32.38 5.57
CA GLN A 155 1.10 31.54 4.37
C GLN A 155 0.22 30.27 4.53
N MET A 156 0.29 29.63 5.69
CA MET A 156 -0.53 28.44 5.95
C MET A 156 -2.03 28.77 5.91
N ARG A 157 -2.44 29.90 6.52
CA ARG A 157 -3.84 30.38 6.45
C ARG A 157 -4.28 30.62 5.01
N ARG A 158 -3.41 31.24 4.19
CA ARG A 158 -3.67 31.45 2.76
C ARG A 158 -3.84 30.12 2.03
N PHE A 159 -2.96 29.16 2.24
CA PHE A 159 -3.05 27.83 1.61
C PHE A 159 -4.37 27.12 1.96
N VAL A 160 -4.75 27.14 3.23
CA VAL A 160 -6.03 26.55 3.69
C VAL A 160 -7.23 27.27 3.06
N ALA A 161 -7.20 28.59 2.97
CA ALA A 161 -8.28 29.37 2.34
C ALA A 161 -8.42 29.03 0.85
N ILE A 162 -7.31 28.90 0.12
CA ILE A 162 -7.31 28.53 -1.30
C ILE A 162 -7.80 27.09 -1.49
N CYS A 163 -7.39 26.15 -0.63
CA CYS A 163 -7.92 24.77 -0.64
C CYS A 163 -9.44 24.76 -0.40
N GLY A 164 -9.95 25.61 0.50
CA GLY A 164 -11.38 25.77 0.72
C GLY A 164 -12.13 26.31 -0.51
N GLN A 165 -11.56 27.30 -1.22
CA GLN A 165 -12.12 27.81 -2.45
C GLN A 165 -12.15 26.76 -3.58
N ALA A 166 -11.10 25.94 -3.65
CA ALA A 166 -11.00 24.85 -4.62
C ALA A 166 -11.88 23.63 -4.26
N ASN A 167 -12.52 23.62 -3.09
CA ASN A 167 -13.27 22.49 -2.53
C ASN A 167 -12.48 21.18 -2.54
N VAL A 168 -11.19 21.25 -2.18
CA VAL A 168 -10.29 20.11 -2.08
C VAL A 168 -9.91 19.83 -0.63
N GLN A 169 -9.71 18.56 -0.30
CA GLN A 169 -9.18 18.17 1.00
C GLN A 169 -7.67 18.44 1.01
N PHE A 170 -7.15 18.88 2.15
CA PHE A 170 -5.71 19.05 2.29
C PHE A 170 -5.15 18.20 3.43
N ARG A 171 -3.91 17.78 3.27
CA ARG A 171 -3.10 17.13 4.31
C ARG A 171 -1.73 17.78 4.38
N LEU A 172 -1.19 17.85 5.58
CA LEU A 172 0.20 18.21 5.77
C LEU A 172 1.07 16.99 5.44
N ALA A 173 2.07 17.16 4.60
CA ALA A 173 3.07 16.13 4.39
C ALA A 173 3.79 15.86 5.72
N PRO A 174 3.97 14.59 6.14
CA PRO A 174 4.67 14.30 7.39
C PRO A 174 6.11 14.79 7.28
N THR A 175 6.45 15.80 8.08
CA THR A 175 7.83 16.23 8.26
C THR A 175 8.49 15.23 9.20
N LEU A 176 9.17 14.23 8.63
CA LEU A 176 10.06 13.41 9.45
C LEU A 176 11.28 14.28 9.77
N LEU A 177 11.35 14.72 11.01
CA LEU A 177 12.55 15.28 11.65
C LEU A 177 13.65 14.23 11.70
#